data_1f89df0668ce5bde5423dab0a1345ffe
#
_entry.id   1f89df0668ce5bde5423dab0a1345ffe
#
_cell.length_a   1.000
_cell.length_b   1.000
_cell.length_c   1.000
_cell.angle_alpha   90.00
_cell.angle_beta   90.00
_cell.angle_gamma   90.00
#
_symmetry.space_group_name_H-M   'P 1'
#
loop_
_entity.id
_entity.type
_entity.pdbx_description
1 polymer ?
#
loop_
_entity_poly.entity_id
_entity_poly.type
_entity_poly.pdbx_seq_one_letter_code
_entity_poly.pdbx_strand_id
1 'polypeptide(L)'
;GVGLVGSEMCIRDRYITLEMAEEKIAERIDANLLNVNIQDITDLPKPMFESKVNNISKKTQGTLIIKEYPTASAHSGHFKGLINELALKKSFRPDIIFIDYLNICASSRYSKTANVNSYSYIKAIAEELRGLAVETNVPIVSATQTTRSGFGSSDVDLTDTSESFGLPAT
;
A
#
# COMPACT_ATOMS: atom_id res chain seq x y z
N GLY A 1 -5.47 11.77 -9.21
CA GLY A 1 -5.05 10.46 -9.62
C GLY A 1 -3.59 10.26 -9.28
N VAL A 2 -3.30 9.45 -8.28
CA VAL A 2 -1.92 9.03 -8.02
C VAL A 2 -1.60 8.03 -9.12
N GLY A 3 -1.00 8.51 -10.21
CA GLY A 3 -0.39 7.62 -11.19
C GLY A 3 0.70 6.83 -10.46
N LEU A 4 0.59 5.52 -10.42
CA LEU A 4 1.65 4.65 -9.94
C LEU A 4 2.84 4.84 -10.88
N VAL A 5 3.80 5.63 -10.45
CA VAL A 5 5.01 5.99 -11.20
C VAL A 5 5.89 4.77 -11.50
N GLY A 6 5.56 3.61 -10.95
CA GLY A 6 6.30 2.37 -11.10
C GLY A 6 6.30 1.73 -12.49
N SER A 7 5.36 2.11 -13.36
CA SER A 7 5.17 1.37 -14.63
C SER A 7 6.17 1.71 -15.73
N GLU A 8 6.88 2.84 -15.64
CA GLU A 8 7.85 3.25 -16.66
C GLU A 8 9.30 2.94 -16.28
N MET A 9 9.56 2.59 -15.02
CA MET A 9 10.88 2.17 -14.55
C MET A 9 10.86 0.70 -14.21
N CYS A 10 11.94 -0.01 -14.45
CA CYS A 10 12.13 -1.43 -14.12
C CYS A 10 12.22 -1.62 -12.60
N ILE A 11 11.16 -1.27 -11.86
CA ILE A 11 11.10 -1.41 -10.41
C ILE A 11 10.22 -2.57 -9.99
N ARG A 12 10.52 -3.12 -8.84
CA ARG A 12 9.80 -4.22 -8.20
C ARG A 12 8.95 -3.65 -7.08
N ASP A 13 7.65 -3.62 -7.30
CA ASP A 13 6.71 -3.03 -6.38
C ASP A 13 6.06 -4.09 -5.50
N ARG A 14 5.90 -3.78 -4.23
CA ARG A 14 5.12 -4.56 -3.30
C ARG A 14 3.93 -3.74 -2.80
N TYR A 15 2.72 -4.23 -3.06
CA TYR A 15 1.50 -3.63 -2.53
C TYR A 15 0.91 -4.53 -1.45
N ILE A 16 0.73 -3.99 -0.25
CA ILE A 16 0.12 -4.65 0.89
C ILE A 16 -1.22 -3.97 1.15
N THR A 17 -2.31 -4.71 1.06
CA THR A 17 -3.66 -4.24 1.38
C THR A 17 -4.16 -4.91 2.66
N LEU A 18 -4.79 -4.11 3.53
CA LEU A 18 -5.46 -4.59 4.75
C LEU A 18 -6.97 -4.28 4.74
N GLU A 19 -7.47 -3.68 3.67
CA GLU A 19 -8.87 -3.29 3.52
C GLU A 19 -9.55 -4.03 2.38
N MET A 20 -8.85 -4.22 1.26
CA MET A 20 -9.44 -4.75 0.04
C MET A 20 -8.76 -6.06 -0.39
N ALA A 21 -9.53 -6.93 -1.06
CA ALA A 21 -9.02 -8.15 -1.67
C ALA A 21 -7.96 -7.86 -2.75
N GLU A 22 -6.99 -8.76 -2.91
CA GLU A 22 -5.91 -8.66 -3.89
C GLU A 22 -6.45 -8.40 -5.31
N GLU A 23 -7.52 -9.10 -5.68
CA GLU A 23 -8.15 -9.00 -6.99
C GLU A 23 -8.77 -7.60 -7.23
N LYS A 24 -9.34 -6.99 -6.20
CA LYS A 24 -9.94 -5.66 -6.32
C LYS A 24 -8.89 -4.56 -6.45
N ILE A 25 -7.75 -4.73 -5.81
CA ILE A 25 -6.60 -3.84 -6.02
C ILE A 25 -6.06 -4.02 -7.44
N ALA A 26 -5.91 -5.27 -7.91
CA ALA A 26 -5.47 -5.56 -9.26
C ALA A 26 -6.41 -4.94 -10.31
N GLU A 27 -7.74 -5.11 -10.18
CA GLU A 27 -8.73 -4.48 -11.06
C GLU A 27 -8.57 -2.95 -11.15
N ARG A 28 -8.32 -2.29 -10.01
CA ARG A 28 -8.12 -0.83 -9.96
C ARG A 28 -6.84 -0.40 -10.67
N ILE A 29 -5.78 -1.15 -10.50
CA ILE A 29 -4.49 -0.90 -11.15
C ILE A 29 -4.65 -1.12 -12.65
N ASP A 30 -5.27 -2.23 -13.06
CA ASP A 30 -5.52 -2.54 -14.46
C ASP A 30 -6.39 -1.47 -15.13
N ALA A 31 -7.49 -1.05 -14.49
CA ALA A 31 -8.34 0.03 -15.00
C ALA A 31 -7.54 1.32 -15.25
N ASN A 32 -6.65 1.67 -14.31
CA ASN A 32 -5.79 2.85 -14.44
C ASN A 32 -4.78 2.70 -15.58
N LEU A 33 -4.07 1.58 -15.65
CA LEU A 33 -3.07 1.31 -16.68
C LEU A 33 -3.68 1.21 -18.08
N LEU A 34 -4.88 0.62 -18.18
CA LEU A 34 -5.62 0.48 -19.44
C LEU A 34 -6.33 1.77 -19.86
N ASN A 35 -6.34 2.78 -18.98
CA ASN A 35 -7.09 4.03 -19.13
C ASN A 35 -8.57 3.78 -19.47
N VAL A 36 -9.22 2.98 -18.65
CA VAL A 36 -10.65 2.67 -18.70
C VAL A 36 -11.29 2.92 -17.35
N ASN A 37 -12.61 3.16 -17.33
CA ASN A 37 -13.33 3.24 -16.07
C ASN A 37 -13.36 1.85 -15.43
N ILE A 38 -13.19 1.79 -14.10
CA ILE A 38 -13.22 0.51 -13.36
C ILE A 38 -14.54 -0.26 -13.55
N GLN A 39 -15.66 0.45 -13.74
CA GLN A 39 -16.96 -0.17 -14.00
C GLN A 39 -17.03 -0.83 -15.37
N ASP A 40 -16.25 -0.33 -16.32
CA ASP A 40 -16.27 -0.81 -17.71
C ASP A 40 -15.25 -1.92 -17.97
N ILE A 41 -14.34 -2.20 -17.01
CA ILE A 41 -13.23 -3.16 -17.22
C ILE A 41 -13.75 -4.59 -17.44
N THR A 42 -14.84 -4.97 -16.76
CA THR A 42 -15.47 -6.29 -16.90
C THR A 42 -16.26 -6.44 -18.20
N ASP A 43 -16.69 -5.32 -18.76
CA ASP A 43 -17.50 -5.28 -19.99
C ASP A 43 -16.62 -5.15 -21.25
N LEU A 44 -15.31 -5.00 -21.08
CA LEU A 44 -14.39 -4.94 -22.22
C LEU A 44 -14.39 -6.26 -23.01
N PRO A 45 -14.57 -6.22 -24.34
CA PRO A 45 -14.40 -7.39 -25.16
C PRO A 45 -13.00 -8.00 -24.97
N LYS A 46 -12.94 -9.32 -24.76
CA LYS A 46 -11.68 -10.04 -24.47
C LYS A 46 -10.53 -9.68 -25.42
N PRO A 47 -10.74 -9.61 -26.76
CA PRO A 47 -9.65 -9.26 -27.67
C PRO A 47 -9.11 -7.84 -27.43
N MET A 48 -9.98 -6.88 -27.04
CA MET A 48 -9.58 -5.51 -26.73
C MET A 48 -8.80 -5.45 -25.43
N PHE A 49 -9.24 -6.18 -24.39
CA PHE A 49 -8.52 -6.31 -23.13
C PHE A 49 -7.11 -6.89 -23.35
N GLU A 50 -7.02 -8.03 -24.04
CA GLU A 50 -5.74 -8.70 -24.34
C GLU A 50 -4.80 -7.78 -25.16
N SER A 51 -5.32 -7.06 -26.14
CA SER A 51 -4.52 -6.11 -26.92
C SER A 51 -3.95 -4.98 -26.05
N LYS A 52 -4.77 -4.40 -25.16
CA LYS A 52 -4.36 -3.36 -24.23
C LYS A 52 -3.29 -3.87 -23.25
N VAL A 53 -3.52 -5.04 -22.64
CA VAL A 53 -2.56 -5.68 -21.72
C VAL A 53 -1.24 -5.97 -22.42
N ASN A 54 -1.25 -6.51 -23.62
CA ASN A 54 -0.05 -6.77 -24.42
C ASN A 54 0.72 -5.46 -24.74
N ASN A 55 0.02 -4.37 -24.97
CA ASN A 55 0.66 -3.09 -25.22
C ASN A 55 1.32 -2.53 -23.96
N ILE A 56 0.72 -2.71 -22.80
CA ILE A 56 1.31 -2.33 -21.50
C ILE A 56 2.52 -3.19 -21.21
N SER A 57 2.41 -4.51 -21.32
CA SER A 57 3.50 -5.44 -21.02
C SER A 57 4.76 -5.22 -21.87
N LYS A 58 4.60 -4.67 -23.07
CA LYS A 58 5.74 -4.29 -23.93
C LYS A 58 6.42 -3.00 -23.46
N LYS A 59 5.72 -2.14 -22.74
CA LYS A 59 6.21 -0.85 -22.26
C LYS A 59 6.72 -0.88 -20.82
N THR A 60 6.26 -1.86 -20.05
CA THR A 60 6.56 -1.97 -18.62
C THR A 60 7.44 -3.20 -18.37
N GLN A 61 8.54 -2.99 -17.65
CA GLN A 61 9.42 -4.09 -17.21
C GLN A 61 9.35 -4.30 -15.70
N GLY A 62 8.50 -3.55 -15.00
CA GLY A 62 8.28 -3.66 -13.57
C GLY A 62 7.54 -4.95 -13.18
N THR A 63 7.66 -5.32 -11.93
CA THR A 63 6.93 -6.46 -11.34
C THR A 63 6.20 -5.98 -10.10
N LEU A 64 4.88 -6.11 -10.10
CA LEU A 64 4.03 -5.81 -8.96
C LEU A 64 3.57 -7.11 -8.30
N ILE A 65 3.73 -7.20 -6.98
CA ILE A 65 3.15 -8.29 -6.19
C ILE A 65 2.20 -7.68 -5.17
N ILE A 66 0.92 -8.05 -5.22
CA ILE A 66 -0.10 -7.63 -4.27
C ILE A 66 -0.25 -8.71 -3.19
N LYS A 67 -0.44 -8.32 -1.94
CA LYS A 67 -0.71 -9.23 -0.82
C LYS A 67 -1.75 -8.65 0.12
N GLU A 68 -2.81 -9.40 0.34
CA GLU A 68 -3.85 -9.10 1.31
C GLU A 68 -3.48 -9.65 2.69
N TYR A 69 -3.80 -8.86 3.70
CA TYR A 69 -3.88 -9.29 5.10
C TYR A 69 -5.22 -8.85 5.69
N PRO A 70 -5.83 -9.64 6.56
CA PRO A 70 -7.03 -9.21 7.27
C PRO A 70 -6.75 -7.95 8.10
N THR A 71 -7.73 -7.06 8.17
CA THR A 71 -7.65 -5.82 8.94
C THR A 71 -7.17 -6.06 10.37
N ALA A 72 -6.26 -5.25 10.86
CA ALA A 72 -5.66 -5.30 12.19
C ALA A 72 -5.00 -6.66 12.54
N SER A 73 -4.58 -7.44 11.54
CA SER A 73 -3.93 -8.74 11.76
C SER A 73 -2.42 -8.73 11.52
N ALA A 74 -1.92 -7.81 10.70
CA ALA A 74 -0.53 -7.77 10.31
C ALA A 74 0.20 -6.53 10.84
N HIS A 75 1.41 -6.72 11.29
CA HIS A 75 2.35 -5.71 11.76
C HIS A 75 3.68 -5.79 10.99
N SER A 76 4.60 -4.88 11.25
CA SER A 76 5.92 -4.80 10.61
C SER A 76 6.68 -6.13 10.52
N GLY A 77 6.57 -6.97 11.54
CA GLY A 77 7.20 -8.30 11.56
C GLY A 77 6.63 -9.26 10.51
N HIS A 78 5.32 -9.22 10.25
CA HIS A 78 4.71 -10.01 9.17
C HIS A 78 5.16 -9.53 7.80
N PHE A 79 5.26 -8.21 7.61
CA PHE A 79 5.74 -7.62 6.36
C PHE A 79 7.21 -7.97 6.10
N LYS A 80 8.05 -7.93 7.14
CA LYS A 80 9.44 -8.40 7.08
C LYS A 80 9.54 -9.88 6.68
N GLY A 81 8.72 -10.74 7.32
CA GLY A 81 8.65 -12.15 6.99
C GLY A 81 8.29 -12.38 5.53
N LEU A 82 7.31 -11.63 5.00
CA LEU A 82 6.91 -11.70 3.60
C LEU A 82 8.01 -11.26 2.64
N ILE A 83 8.73 -10.17 2.94
CA ILE A 83 9.86 -9.70 2.13
C ILE A 83 10.95 -10.78 2.05
N ASN A 84 11.29 -11.40 3.19
CA ASN A 84 12.28 -12.47 3.25
C ASN A 84 11.83 -13.71 2.48
N GLU A 85 10.56 -14.09 2.62
CA GLU A 85 9.98 -15.23 1.90
C GLU A 85 10.05 -15.03 0.37
N LEU A 86 9.70 -13.85 -0.11
CA LEU A 86 9.77 -13.51 -1.53
C LEU A 86 11.21 -13.49 -2.05
N ALA A 87 12.14 -12.98 -1.25
CA ALA A 87 13.54 -13.00 -1.61
C ALA A 87 14.07 -14.43 -1.76
N LEU A 88 13.68 -15.35 -0.86
CA LEU A 88 14.13 -16.73 -0.87
C LEU A 88 13.46 -17.58 -1.96
N LYS A 89 12.11 -17.47 -2.07
CA LYS A 89 11.34 -18.36 -2.96
C LYS A 89 11.24 -17.88 -4.39
N LYS A 90 11.28 -16.57 -4.62
CA LYS A 90 11.05 -15.95 -5.93
C LYS A 90 12.21 -15.09 -6.41
N SER A 91 13.30 -15.00 -5.63
CA SER A 91 14.40 -14.06 -5.90
C SER A 91 13.90 -12.61 -6.08
N PHE A 92 12.76 -12.30 -5.44
CA PHE A 92 12.11 -11.00 -5.53
C PHE A 92 12.47 -10.15 -4.29
N ARG A 93 13.12 -9.03 -4.53
CA ARG A 93 13.36 -7.99 -3.52
C ARG A 93 12.64 -6.72 -3.98
N PRO A 94 11.69 -6.19 -3.22
CA PRO A 94 10.98 -4.99 -3.60
C PRO A 94 11.94 -3.78 -3.60
N ASP A 95 11.72 -2.86 -4.53
CA ASP A 95 12.39 -1.57 -4.58
C ASP A 95 11.54 -0.49 -3.87
N ILE A 96 10.22 -0.73 -3.74
CA ILE A 96 9.28 0.10 -2.99
C ILE A 96 8.15 -0.78 -2.42
N ILE A 97 7.63 -0.38 -1.27
CA ILE A 97 6.49 -1.05 -0.59
C ILE A 97 5.37 -0.04 -0.38
N PHE A 98 4.17 -0.38 -0.83
CA PHE A 98 2.95 0.37 -0.55
C PHE A 98 2.12 -0.38 0.51
N ILE A 99 1.61 0.33 1.51
CA ILE A 99 0.75 -0.23 2.57
C ILE A 99 -0.55 0.56 2.61
N ASP A 100 -1.65 -0.10 2.35
CA ASP A 100 -2.98 0.50 2.29
C ASP A 100 -3.88 -0.09 3.40
N TYR A 101 -4.02 0.64 4.52
CA TYR A 101 -3.38 1.87 4.97
C TYR A 101 -2.92 1.74 6.43
N LEU A 102 -2.10 2.68 6.89
CA LEU A 102 -1.37 2.61 8.16
C LEU A 102 -2.26 2.38 9.38
N ASN A 103 -3.38 3.10 9.50
CA ASN A 103 -4.23 3.08 10.71
C ASN A 103 -4.87 1.72 10.99
N ILE A 104 -4.99 0.84 9.99
CA ILE A 104 -5.55 -0.51 10.14
C ILE A 104 -4.50 -1.61 10.24
N CYS A 105 -3.22 -1.25 10.32
CA CYS A 105 -2.16 -2.18 10.70
C CYS A 105 -2.24 -2.56 12.18
N ALA A 106 -1.64 -3.67 12.54
CA ALA A 106 -1.38 -4.00 13.94
C ALA A 106 -0.02 -3.45 14.39
N SER A 107 0.12 -3.19 15.69
CA SER A 107 1.42 -2.93 16.30
C SER A 107 2.02 -4.21 16.87
N SER A 108 3.31 -4.39 16.73
CA SER A 108 4.04 -5.48 17.39
C SER A 108 4.32 -5.19 18.87
N ARG A 109 4.27 -3.91 19.29
CA ARG A 109 4.57 -3.46 20.66
C ARG A 109 3.36 -3.56 21.57
N TYR A 110 2.15 -3.43 21.03
CA TYR A 110 0.92 -3.42 21.82
C TYR A 110 -0.02 -4.56 21.43
N SER A 111 -0.53 -5.28 22.44
CA SER A 111 -1.59 -6.25 22.20
C SER A 111 -2.90 -5.53 21.86
N LYS A 112 -3.81 -6.20 21.16
CA LYS A 112 -5.16 -5.68 20.85
C LYS A 112 -5.99 -5.35 22.10
N THR A 113 -5.62 -5.93 23.26
CA THR A 113 -6.30 -5.72 24.55
C THR A 113 -5.62 -4.67 25.42
N ALA A 114 -4.50 -4.09 24.97
CA ALA A 114 -3.80 -3.06 25.71
C ALA A 114 -4.64 -1.78 25.75
N ASN A 115 -4.79 -1.21 26.94
CA ASN A 115 -5.48 0.07 27.15
C ASN A 115 -4.55 1.22 26.74
N VAL A 116 -4.28 1.35 25.44
CA VAL A 116 -3.43 2.38 24.85
C VAL A 116 -4.33 3.32 24.07
N ASN A 117 -4.09 4.62 24.17
CA ASN A 117 -4.83 5.58 23.37
C ASN A 117 -4.49 5.42 21.87
N SER A 118 -5.42 5.79 21.00
CA SER A 118 -5.26 5.64 19.54
C SER A 118 -4.04 6.37 19.00
N TYR A 119 -3.74 7.54 19.53
CA TYR A 119 -2.53 8.30 19.17
C TYR A 119 -1.24 7.51 19.37
N SER A 120 -1.03 6.96 20.57
CA SER A 120 0.18 6.20 20.88
C SER A 120 0.26 4.90 20.06
N TYR A 121 -0.89 4.31 19.77
CA TYR A 121 -0.98 3.10 18.96
C TYR A 121 -0.57 3.37 17.50
N ILE A 122 -1.13 4.41 16.88
CA ILE A 122 -0.80 4.80 15.50
C ILE A 122 0.66 5.25 15.38
N LYS A 123 1.15 6.02 16.36
CA LYS A 123 2.56 6.40 16.42
C LYS A 123 3.48 5.20 16.45
N ALA A 124 3.15 4.19 17.25
CA ALA A 124 3.96 2.95 17.32
C ALA A 124 3.99 2.22 15.97
N ILE A 125 2.85 2.13 15.27
CA ILE A 125 2.80 1.53 13.93
C ILE A 125 3.71 2.30 12.97
N ALA A 126 3.63 3.63 12.95
CA ALA A 126 4.46 4.47 12.09
C ALA A 126 5.96 4.27 12.35
N GLU A 127 6.36 4.26 13.62
CA GLU A 127 7.75 4.00 14.03
C GLU A 127 8.21 2.59 13.63
N GLU A 128 7.34 1.58 13.76
CA GLU A 128 7.66 0.21 13.34
C GLU A 128 7.83 0.10 11.83
N LEU A 129 6.99 0.75 11.04
CA LEU A 129 7.11 0.77 9.58
C LEU A 129 8.36 1.53 9.13
N ARG A 130 8.67 2.66 9.79
CA ARG A 130 9.92 3.37 9.54
C ARG A 130 11.14 2.50 9.87
N GLY A 131 11.10 1.79 11.00
CA GLY A 131 12.16 0.83 11.36
C GLY A 131 12.35 -0.25 10.30
N LEU A 132 11.24 -0.79 9.79
CA LEU A 132 11.27 -1.78 8.70
C LEU A 132 11.88 -1.21 7.42
N ALA A 133 11.52 0.02 7.04
CA ALA A 133 12.07 0.68 5.86
C ALA A 133 13.59 0.86 5.96
N VAL A 134 14.07 1.30 7.13
CA VAL A 134 15.51 1.46 7.38
C VAL A 134 16.23 0.10 7.36
N GLU A 135 15.67 -0.90 8.05
CA GLU A 135 16.29 -2.23 8.16
C GLU A 135 16.39 -2.95 6.80
N THR A 136 15.36 -2.83 5.98
CA THR A 136 15.31 -3.46 4.65
C THR A 136 15.97 -2.61 3.58
N ASN A 137 16.26 -1.35 3.87
CA ASN A 137 16.70 -0.33 2.91
C ASN A 137 15.74 -0.19 1.72
N VAL A 138 14.43 -0.24 2.01
CA VAL A 138 13.36 -0.11 1.02
C VAL A 138 12.39 0.97 1.48
N PRO A 139 12.07 1.97 0.63
CA PRO A 139 11.08 2.97 0.98
C PRO A 139 9.69 2.36 1.15
N ILE A 140 8.99 2.83 2.17
CA ILE A 140 7.59 2.45 2.45
C ILE A 140 6.71 3.68 2.27
N VAL A 141 5.67 3.54 1.45
CA VAL A 141 4.64 4.56 1.24
C VAL A 141 3.32 4.04 1.83
N SER A 142 2.69 4.84 2.65
CA SER A 142 1.38 4.50 3.22
C SER A 142 0.44 5.69 3.17
N ALA A 143 -0.86 5.41 3.28
CA ALA A 143 -1.90 6.40 3.45
C ALA A 143 -2.32 6.47 4.92
N THR A 144 -2.90 7.60 5.31
CA THR A 144 -3.61 7.77 6.57
C THR A 144 -4.92 8.49 6.32
N GLN A 145 -5.92 8.24 7.17
CA GLN A 145 -7.18 8.96 7.07
C GLN A 145 -7.04 10.38 7.62
N THR A 146 -7.71 11.34 6.99
CA THR A 146 -7.84 12.70 7.49
C THR A 146 -9.03 12.84 8.45
N THR A 147 -9.02 13.85 9.29
CA THR A 147 -10.16 14.23 10.10
C THR A 147 -11.28 14.82 9.23
N ARG A 148 -12.51 14.87 9.76
CA ARG A 148 -13.64 15.51 9.05
C ARG A 148 -13.41 17.00 8.77
N SER A 149 -12.67 17.69 9.63
CA SER A 149 -12.28 19.09 9.43
C SER A 149 -11.31 19.26 8.27
N GLY A 150 -10.33 18.37 8.13
CA GLY A 150 -9.38 18.39 7.01
C GLY A 150 -10.01 18.05 5.67
N PHE A 151 -11.15 17.34 5.65
CA PHE A 151 -11.85 16.99 4.41
C PHE A 151 -12.48 18.20 3.70
N GLY A 152 -12.81 19.26 4.42
CA GLY A 152 -13.37 20.52 3.87
C GLY A 152 -12.33 21.57 3.50
N SER A 153 -11.06 21.33 3.76
CA SER A 153 -9.96 22.25 3.50
C SER A 153 -9.39 22.05 2.10
N SER A 154 -9.12 23.13 1.39
CA SER A 154 -8.44 23.08 0.08
C SER A 154 -6.97 22.67 0.21
N ASP A 155 -6.37 22.91 1.37
CA ASP A 155 -5.02 22.49 1.73
C ASP A 155 -5.10 21.61 2.97
N VAL A 156 -4.75 20.33 2.80
CA VAL A 156 -4.67 19.37 3.92
C VAL A 156 -3.35 19.56 4.63
N ASP A 157 -3.41 20.03 5.88
CA ASP A 157 -2.24 20.17 6.74
C ASP A 157 -1.94 18.83 7.45
N LEU A 158 -0.70 18.68 7.91
CA LEU A 158 -0.25 17.53 8.69
C LEU A 158 -1.05 17.34 9.98
N THR A 159 -1.62 18.40 10.52
CA THR A 159 -2.52 18.37 11.70
C THR A 159 -3.89 17.77 11.40
N ASP A 160 -4.27 17.66 10.13
CA ASP A 160 -5.55 17.09 9.69
C ASP A 160 -5.56 15.56 9.62
N THR A 161 -4.45 14.89 9.96
CA THR A 161 -4.41 13.43 10.02
C THR A 161 -5.23 12.92 11.18
N SER A 162 -6.17 12.00 10.90
CA SER A 162 -7.06 11.46 11.93
C SER A 162 -6.26 10.69 12.99
N GLU A 163 -6.61 10.94 14.26
CA GLU A 163 -6.09 10.21 15.42
C GLU A 163 -4.59 10.37 15.73
N SER A 164 -3.84 11.23 15.01
CA SER A 164 -2.39 11.31 15.26
C SER A 164 -1.74 12.64 14.91
N PHE A 165 -1.63 13.53 15.90
CA PHE A 165 -0.68 14.65 15.82
C PHE A 165 0.80 14.22 15.78
N GLY A 166 1.10 12.96 16.00
CA GLY A 166 2.46 12.42 16.04
C GLY A 166 3.00 11.90 14.72
N LEU A 167 2.14 11.68 13.70
CA LEU A 167 2.59 11.23 12.38
C LEU A 167 3.54 12.23 11.70
N PRO A 168 3.30 13.56 11.78
CA PRO A 168 4.21 14.55 11.20
C PRO A 168 5.60 14.57 11.83
N ALA A 169 5.76 14.05 13.04
CA ALA A 169 7.02 14.07 13.79
C ALA A 169 7.87 12.80 13.62
N THR A 170 7.39 11.82 12.84
CA THR A 170 8.09 10.58 12.52
C THR A 170 8.51 10.55 11.06
#